data_cb66210fdb82bfc5a9ae41ad5ce33c5b
#
_entry.id   cb66210fdb82bfc5a9ae41ad5ce33c5b
#
_cell.length_a   1.000
_cell.length_b   1.000
_cell.length_c   1.000
_cell.angle_alpha   90.00
_cell.angle_beta   90.00
_cell.angle_gamma   90.00
#
_symmetry.space_group_name_H-M   'P 1'
#
loop_
_entity.id
_entity.type
_entity.pdbx_description
1 polymer ?
#
loop_
_entity_poly.entity_id
_entity_poly.type
_entity_poly.pdbx_seq_one_letter_code
_entity_poly.pdbx_strand_id
1 'polypeptide(L)'
;GLDGQELWSANTLEDVRRIRSGDLTDMMFRKPANRALGILISGDDSRSFRGFGKTNSPEAFGHNGAGGQLCWVDPASGLSLCYLTSGHDRNDVRQGRRGVAISSMAADCAG
;
A
#
# COMPACT_ATOMS: atom_id res chain seq x y z
N GLY A 1 -15.86 -8.62 5.85
CA GLY A 1 -16.02 -9.89 5.09
C GLY A 1 -17.18 -9.80 4.11
N LEU A 2 -17.19 -10.67 3.12
CA LEU A 2 -18.33 -10.78 2.19
C LEU A 2 -19.57 -11.27 2.97
N ASP A 3 -20.73 -10.68 2.69
CA ASP A 3 -22.02 -11.03 3.32
C ASP A 3 -22.04 -10.87 4.85
N GLY A 4 -21.20 -9.98 5.40
CA GLY A 4 -21.12 -9.72 6.83
C GLY A 4 -20.40 -10.80 7.64
N GLN A 5 -19.78 -11.78 6.99
CA GLN A 5 -18.96 -12.79 7.66
C GLN A 5 -17.58 -12.20 8.00
N GLU A 6 -17.18 -12.31 9.24
CA GLU A 6 -15.80 -12.03 9.65
C GLU A 6 -14.89 -13.19 9.21
N LEU A 7 -13.96 -12.89 8.26
CA LEU A 7 -12.93 -13.85 7.85
C LEU A 7 -11.76 -13.89 8.83
N TRP A 8 -11.51 -12.79 9.53
CA TRP A 8 -10.38 -12.59 10.43
C TRP A 8 -10.85 -11.86 11.69
N SER A 9 -10.32 -12.23 12.83
CA SER A 9 -10.54 -11.44 14.05
C SER A 9 -9.82 -10.09 13.96
N ALA A 10 -10.30 -9.10 14.72
CA ALA A 10 -9.65 -7.80 14.82
C ALA A 10 -8.17 -7.91 15.25
N ASN A 11 -7.89 -8.80 16.23
CA ASN A 11 -6.53 -9.05 16.69
C ASN A 11 -5.62 -9.64 15.60
N THR A 12 -6.15 -10.53 14.76
CA THR A 12 -5.41 -11.07 13.61
C THR A 12 -5.08 -9.98 12.62
N LEU A 13 -6.02 -9.10 12.28
CA LEU A 13 -5.80 -8.00 11.36
C LEU A 13 -4.79 -6.99 11.90
N GLU A 14 -4.84 -6.70 13.19
CA GLU A 14 -3.87 -5.83 13.85
C GLU A 14 -2.46 -6.44 13.79
N ASP A 15 -2.33 -7.72 14.11
CA ASP A 15 -1.04 -8.43 14.09
C ASP A 15 -0.45 -8.51 12.68
N VAL A 16 -1.27 -8.77 11.65
CA VAL A 16 -0.84 -8.81 10.25
C VAL A 16 -0.28 -7.45 9.80
N ARG A 17 -0.88 -6.35 10.25
CA ARG A 17 -0.48 -4.98 9.88
C ARG A 17 0.66 -4.41 10.72
N ARG A 18 1.05 -5.07 11.79
CA ARG A 18 2.16 -4.61 12.63
C ARG A 18 3.47 -4.63 11.85
N ILE A 19 4.18 -3.49 11.80
CA ILE A 19 5.50 -3.40 11.15
C ILE A 19 6.46 -4.35 11.88
N ARG A 20 7.04 -5.28 11.12
CA ARG A 20 7.97 -6.30 11.62
C ARG A 20 9.42 -6.02 11.23
N SER A 21 9.63 -5.16 10.25
CA SER A 21 10.97 -4.75 9.82
C SER A 21 11.66 -3.79 10.80
N GLY A 22 10.95 -3.29 11.81
CA GLY A 22 11.52 -2.32 12.75
C GLY A 22 12.16 -1.15 12.01
N ASP A 23 13.41 -0.83 12.35
CA ASP A 23 14.17 0.27 11.77
C ASP A 23 14.93 -0.10 10.49
N LEU A 24 14.67 -1.27 9.92
CA LEU A 24 15.34 -1.69 8.70
C LEU A 24 14.98 -0.78 7.53
N THR A 25 16.01 -0.45 6.76
CA THR A 25 15.91 0.38 5.56
C THR A 25 15.76 -0.48 4.32
N ASP A 26 14.83 -0.14 3.44
CA ASP A 26 14.76 -0.71 2.10
C ASP A 26 16.00 -0.27 1.30
N MET A 27 16.77 -1.22 0.82
CA MET A 27 18.06 -0.96 0.17
C MET A 27 17.92 -0.28 -1.19
N MET A 28 16.79 -0.46 -1.87
CA MET A 28 16.53 0.14 -3.17
C MET A 28 16.27 1.65 -3.05
N PHE A 29 15.39 2.03 -2.12
CA PHE A 29 14.96 3.41 -1.97
C PHE A 29 15.66 4.17 -0.84
N ARG A 30 16.37 3.47 0.02
CA ARG A 30 17.02 4.01 1.23
C ARG A 30 16.03 4.76 2.13
N LYS A 31 14.86 4.18 2.30
CA LYS A 31 13.74 4.65 3.12
C LYS A 31 13.30 3.54 4.08
N PRO A 32 12.60 3.87 5.17
CA PRO A 32 12.06 2.84 6.07
C PRO A 32 11.30 1.77 5.29
N ALA A 33 11.61 0.51 5.55
CA ALA A 33 11.04 -0.61 4.80
C ALA A 33 9.54 -0.78 5.09
N ASN A 34 9.10 -0.52 6.32
CA ASN A 34 7.72 -0.62 6.79
C ASN A 34 7.01 -1.91 6.32
N ARG A 35 7.72 -3.04 6.47
CA ARG A 35 7.17 -4.35 6.09
C ARG A 35 6.46 -5.00 7.26
N ALA A 36 5.26 -5.47 7.00
CA ALA A 36 4.46 -6.29 7.89
C ALA A 36 4.41 -7.73 7.38
N LEU A 37 3.40 -8.49 7.71
CA LEU A 37 3.29 -9.90 7.30
C LEU A 37 2.76 -10.00 5.87
N GLY A 38 3.67 -10.04 4.89
CA GLY A 38 3.37 -10.15 3.46
C GLY A 38 2.84 -8.87 2.81
N ILE A 39 2.80 -7.76 3.54
CA ILE A 39 2.31 -6.47 3.06
C ILE A 39 3.25 -5.33 3.47
N LEU A 40 3.09 -4.19 2.82
CA LEU A 40 3.73 -2.94 3.15
C LEU A 40 2.74 -2.04 3.91
N ILE A 41 3.28 -1.21 4.81
CA ILE A 41 2.50 -0.19 5.53
C ILE A 41 2.88 1.19 5.00
N SER A 42 1.88 2.03 4.79
CA SER A 42 2.07 3.43 4.36
C SER A 42 2.99 4.18 5.33
N GLY A 43 2.63 4.24 6.58
CA GLY A 43 3.46 4.64 7.72
C GLY A 43 3.85 6.11 7.72
N ASP A 44 4.85 6.49 6.97
CA ASP A 44 5.50 7.80 7.01
C ASP A 44 5.42 8.55 5.65
N ASP A 45 6.03 9.72 5.58
CA ASP A 45 6.02 10.56 4.38
C ASP A 45 6.75 9.96 3.17
N SER A 46 7.52 8.89 3.37
CA SER A 46 8.13 8.15 2.27
C SER A 46 7.21 7.08 1.64
N ARG A 47 5.92 7.09 1.98
CA ARG A 47 4.90 6.13 1.54
C ARG A 47 4.82 5.93 0.03
N SER A 48 5.10 6.97 -0.75
CA SER A 48 5.09 6.89 -2.21
C SER A 48 6.17 5.95 -2.77
N PHE A 49 7.28 5.75 -2.07
CA PHE A 49 8.29 4.77 -2.45
C PHE A 49 7.81 3.32 -2.23
N ARG A 50 6.76 3.12 -1.46
CA ARG A 50 6.10 1.83 -1.20
C ARG A 50 4.84 1.63 -2.03
N GLY A 51 4.56 2.52 -2.98
CA GLY A 51 3.44 2.42 -3.91
C GLY A 51 2.14 3.06 -3.44
N PHE A 52 2.13 3.70 -2.27
CA PHE A 52 0.95 4.43 -1.78
C PHE A 52 0.87 5.83 -2.38
N GLY A 53 -0.33 6.37 -2.44
CA GLY A 53 -0.55 7.76 -2.80
C GLY A 53 -0.10 8.71 -1.69
N LYS A 54 0.12 9.96 -2.04
CA LYS A 54 0.53 11.00 -1.08
C LYS A 54 -0.55 11.28 -0.03
N THR A 55 -1.80 11.04 -0.39
CA THR A 55 -2.98 11.32 0.42
C THR A 55 -3.52 10.10 1.18
N ASN A 56 -2.93 8.91 0.97
CA ASN A 56 -3.22 7.75 1.81
C ASN A 56 -2.84 8.04 3.27
N SER A 57 -3.63 7.48 4.20
CA SER A 57 -3.31 7.56 5.62
C SER A 57 -2.06 6.76 5.98
N PRO A 58 -1.43 7.03 7.13
CA PRO A 58 -0.34 6.18 7.64
C PRO A 58 -0.76 4.72 7.90
N GLU A 59 -2.05 4.48 8.09
CA GLU A 59 -2.60 3.14 8.37
C GLU A 59 -2.83 2.31 7.12
N ALA A 60 -2.78 2.91 5.93
CA ALA A 60 -2.96 2.20 4.67
C ALA A 60 -1.93 1.07 4.53
N PHE A 61 -2.39 -0.05 4.02
CA PHE A 61 -1.56 -1.24 3.84
C PHE A 61 -1.89 -1.94 2.53
N GLY A 62 -0.90 -2.61 1.96
CA GLY A 62 -1.06 -3.30 0.68
C GLY A 62 0.27 -3.67 0.07
N HIS A 63 0.30 -3.83 -1.23
CA HIS A 63 1.53 -4.10 -1.96
C HIS A 63 1.43 -3.63 -3.41
N ASN A 64 2.55 -3.18 -3.95
CA ASN A 64 2.73 -2.94 -5.38
C ASN A 64 3.44 -4.14 -6.02
N GLY A 65 3.09 -4.44 -7.27
CA GLY A 65 3.72 -5.50 -8.05
C GLY A 65 4.73 -4.96 -9.05
N ALA A 66 5.67 -5.81 -9.44
CA ALA A 66 6.53 -5.55 -10.59
C ALA A 66 5.65 -5.42 -11.85
N GLY A 67 5.84 -4.40 -12.65
CA GLY A 67 5.02 -4.17 -13.84
C GLY A 67 3.88 -3.16 -13.67
N GLY A 68 3.61 -2.70 -12.46
CA GLY A 68 2.72 -1.55 -12.23
C GLY A 68 1.37 -1.86 -11.62
N GLN A 69 1.09 -3.10 -11.27
CA GLN A 69 -0.09 -3.47 -10.50
C GLN A 69 0.06 -2.99 -9.06
N LEU A 70 -1.04 -2.64 -8.43
CA LEU A 70 -1.05 -2.29 -7.02
C LEU A 70 -2.40 -2.59 -6.38
N CYS A 71 -2.36 -2.90 -5.09
CA CYS A 71 -3.56 -3.10 -4.29
C CYS A 71 -3.29 -2.59 -2.88
N TRP A 72 -4.22 -1.82 -2.34
CA TRP A 72 -4.13 -1.35 -0.97
C TRP A 72 -5.52 -1.13 -0.36
N VAL A 73 -5.54 -1.12 0.95
CA VAL A 73 -6.70 -0.76 1.78
C VAL A 73 -6.26 0.36 2.71
N ASP A 74 -7.12 1.33 2.90
CA ASP A 74 -6.92 2.43 3.84
C ASP A 74 -8.02 2.41 4.90
N PRO A 75 -7.74 1.89 6.12
CA PRO A 75 -8.74 1.77 7.16
C PRO A 75 -9.29 3.10 7.64
N ALA A 76 -8.49 4.17 7.57
CA ALA A 76 -8.91 5.49 8.03
C ALA A 76 -10.02 6.09 7.15
N SER A 77 -9.99 5.82 5.85
CA SER A 77 -11.01 6.26 4.89
C SER A 77 -12.05 5.19 4.57
N GLY A 78 -11.77 3.93 4.90
CA GLY A 78 -12.59 2.78 4.49
C GLY A 78 -12.46 2.42 3.01
N LEU A 79 -11.53 3.05 2.28
CA LEU A 79 -11.34 2.84 0.84
C LEU A 79 -10.39 1.68 0.57
N SER A 80 -10.66 0.93 -0.47
CA SER A 80 -9.73 -0.03 -1.06
C SER A 80 -9.55 0.23 -2.55
N LEU A 81 -8.34 0.01 -3.04
CA LEU A 81 -8.00 0.13 -4.45
C LEU A 81 -7.30 -1.13 -4.93
N CYS A 82 -7.74 -1.63 -6.07
CA CYS A 82 -7.01 -2.63 -6.84
C CYS A 82 -6.84 -2.11 -8.27
N TYR A 83 -5.61 -1.89 -8.69
CA TYR A 83 -5.27 -1.44 -10.03
C TYR A 83 -4.47 -2.52 -10.76
N LEU A 84 -5.05 -3.03 -11.82
CA LEU A 84 -4.46 -4.09 -12.65
C LEU A 84 -4.17 -3.55 -14.05
N THR A 85 -3.07 -4.00 -14.62
CA THR A 85 -2.66 -3.70 -16.00
C THR A 85 -2.41 -4.98 -16.77
N SER A 86 -2.68 -4.97 -18.06
CA SER A 86 -2.39 -6.10 -18.94
C SER A 86 -0.93 -6.13 -19.41
N GLY A 87 -0.19 -5.06 -19.22
CA GLY A 87 1.19 -4.91 -19.67
C GLY A 87 2.18 -4.75 -18.52
N HIS A 88 3.46 -4.96 -18.83
CA HIS A 88 4.58 -4.69 -17.96
C HIS A 88 5.34 -3.46 -18.45
N ASP A 89 5.30 -2.38 -17.68
CA ASP A 89 6.08 -1.18 -17.98
C ASP A 89 7.54 -1.41 -17.52
N ARG A 90 8.45 -1.42 -18.47
CA ARG A 90 9.89 -1.62 -18.20
C ARG A 90 10.57 -0.36 -17.62
N ASN A 91 9.88 0.76 -17.59
CA ASN A 91 10.40 1.98 -17.00
C ASN A 91 9.87 2.12 -15.57
N ASP A 92 10.68 1.74 -14.59
CA ASP A 92 10.31 1.70 -13.18
C ASP A 92 9.93 3.08 -12.62
N VAL A 93 10.57 4.15 -13.11
CA VAL A 93 10.24 5.53 -12.67
C VAL A 93 8.86 5.93 -13.17
N ARG A 94 8.57 5.67 -14.44
CA ARG A 94 7.26 5.99 -15.03
C ARG A 94 6.15 5.16 -14.38
N GLN A 95 6.40 3.88 -14.19
CA GLN A 95 5.50 2.95 -13.50
C GLN A 95 5.22 3.43 -12.07
N GLY A 96 6.25 3.75 -11.31
CA GLY A 96 6.12 4.22 -9.93
C GLY A 96 5.33 5.54 -9.85
N ARG A 97 5.63 6.51 -10.70
CA ARG A 97 4.89 7.79 -10.75
C ARG A 97 3.42 7.60 -11.08
N ARG A 98 3.10 6.71 -12.03
CA ARG A 98 1.72 6.37 -12.39
C ARG A 98 0.98 5.75 -11.20
N GLY A 99 1.59 4.77 -10.55
CA GLY A 99 1.01 4.11 -9.37
C GLY A 99 0.71 5.09 -8.24
N VAL A 100 1.66 5.97 -7.92
CA VAL A 100 1.48 7.02 -6.90
C VAL A 100 0.38 8.02 -7.28
N ALA A 101 0.30 8.42 -8.55
CA ALA A 101 -0.74 9.35 -9.02
C ALA A 101 -2.13 8.71 -8.91
N ILE A 102 -2.29 7.48 -9.37
CA ILE A 102 -3.55 6.73 -9.29
C ILE A 102 -3.95 6.52 -7.82
N SER A 103 -3.02 6.11 -6.97
CA SER A 103 -3.28 5.92 -5.54
C SER A 103 -3.69 7.22 -4.85
N SER A 104 -3.05 8.34 -5.17
CA SER A 104 -3.40 9.65 -4.60
C SER A 104 -4.80 10.09 -5.00
N MET A 105 -5.11 10.01 -6.30
CA MET A 105 -6.45 10.35 -6.80
C MET A 105 -7.54 9.46 -6.20
N ALA A 106 -7.27 8.15 -6.08
CA ALA A 106 -8.22 7.24 -5.47
C ALA A 106 -8.45 7.55 -3.99
N ALA A 107 -7.39 7.84 -3.23
CA ALA A 107 -7.50 8.20 -1.82
C ALA A 107 -8.31 9.50 -1.62
N ASP A 108 -8.16 10.47 -2.53
CA ASP A 108 -8.94 11.72 -2.50
C ASP A 108 -10.44 11.51 -2.77
N CYS A 109 -10.82 10.40 -3.44
CA CYS A 109 -12.24 10.08 -3.66
C CYS A 109 -13.00 9.69 -2.37
N ALA A 110 -12.30 9.36 -1.31
CA ALA A 110 -12.92 9.04 -0.02
C ALA A 110 -13.42 10.29 0.74
N GLY A 111 -13.14 11.46 0.25
CA GLY A 111 -13.57 12.74 0.82
C GLY A 111 -12.67 13.20 1.93
#